data_631603c8772ef45e622d53782b0c3d45
#
_entry.id   631603c8772ef45e622d53782b0c3d45
#
_cell.length_a   1.000
_cell.length_b   1.000
_cell.length_c   1.000
_cell.angle_alpha   90.00
_cell.angle_beta   90.00
_cell.angle_gamma   90.00
#
_symmetry.space_group_name_H-M   'P 1'
#
loop_
_entity.id
_entity.type
_entity.pdbx_description
1 polymer ?
#
loop_
_entity_poly.entity_id
_entity_poly.type
_entity_poly.pdbx_seq_one_letter_code
_entity_poly.pdbx_strand_id
1 'polypeptide(L)'
;MSVVGIGADGWSGLPGAARAALIGAQVLIGAERQLGLLPAECAGRRVAWPSPLRPAVPGLLAAHAGNRIAVLASGDPMFYGIGRALTEVLGADGLRVLPHPSSVSYACARVGWSLEDTEVITLVGRPAARLAASLHDGRRLLVLSADAGTPAVVAALLREHGFGPSHLRVLEQLGGENEASTDGTADTWAHPPGDPLNVIAVECRSAPGTPRLGAVPGLPDEAYEHDGQLTKRHIRAATLGVLAPAPGELLWDVGGGSGSIAVEWLRAHPSCRAISVERDAVRAERITRNAEHLGVPGLHVVAGRAPGSLAGLPAPDAVFIGGGLTVPGLLDACWEALPAGGRLVANTVTLESEALLTEQYRRHGGELVRLAVAHAVPVGGFTGWRQAMPVTQWSVRKPSISPIAGLSVEARAEPSGDNR
;
A
#
# COMPACT_ATOMS: atom_id res chain seq x y z
N MET A 1 15.43 20.30 18.88
CA MET A 1 16.37 19.67 17.93
C MET A 1 16.14 20.25 16.54
N SER A 2 17.20 20.50 15.73
CA SER A 2 17.04 20.93 14.34
C SER A 2 17.15 19.76 13.38
N VAL A 3 16.28 19.70 12.36
CA VAL A 3 16.36 18.72 11.27
C VAL A 3 16.56 19.49 9.98
N VAL A 4 17.72 19.30 9.34
CA VAL A 4 18.17 20.11 8.20
C VAL A 4 18.20 19.25 6.94
N GLY A 5 17.42 19.64 5.95
CA GLY A 5 17.49 19.09 4.62
C GLY A 5 18.76 19.53 3.90
N ILE A 6 19.41 18.60 3.18
CA ILE A 6 20.59 18.87 2.37
C ILE A 6 20.53 18.11 1.06
N GLY A 7 20.81 18.79 -0.04
CA GLY A 7 20.84 18.21 -1.39
C GLY A 7 22.21 17.72 -1.82
N ALA A 8 22.36 17.39 -3.10
CA ALA A 8 23.65 17.10 -3.74
C ALA A 8 24.50 18.39 -3.90
N ASP A 9 23.87 19.56 -3.90
CA ASP A 9 24.49 20.88 -3.85
C ASP A 9 25.22 21.19 -2.53
N GLY A 10 25.04 20.33 -1.52
CA GLY A 10 25.77 20.35 -0.27
C GLY A 10 25.61 21.66 0.51
N TRP A 11 26.73 22.11 1.09
CA TRP A 11 26.75 23.31 1.93
C TRP A 11 26.36 24.59 1.16
N SER A 12 26.73 24.68 -0.10
CA SER A 12 26.47 25.88 -0.93
C SER A 12 24.97 26.12 -1.16
N GLY A 13 24.17 25.05 -1.26
CA GLY A 13 22.72 25.13 -1.44
C GLY A 13 21.92 25.44 -0.18
N LEU A 14 22.54 25.40 1.01
CA LEU A 14 21.82 25.62 2.26
C LEU A 14 21.48 27.09 2.52
N PRO A 15 20.22 27.38 2.95
CA PRO A 15 19.84 28.72 3.42
C PRO A 15 20.59 29.10 4.71
N GLY A 16 20.72 30.37 4.98
CA GLY A 16 21.42 30.89 6.18
C GLY A 16 20.93 30.32 7.49
N ALA A 17 19.63 30.13 7.64
CA ALA A 17 19.03 29.51 8.85
C ALA A 17 19.48 28.06 9.06
N ALA A 18 19.61 27.27 7.97
CA ALA A 18 20.10 25.91 8.01
C ALA A 18 21.59 25.85 8.34
N ARG A 19 22.40 26.70 7.72
CA ARG A 19 23.83 26.82 8.03
C ARG A 19 24.07 27.20 9.51
N ALA A 20 23.32 28.20 10.02
CA ALA A 20 23.42 28.62 11.40
C ALA A 20 23.04 27.47 12.40
N ALA A 21 22.02 26.66 12.07
CA ALA A 21 21.63 25.52 12.87
C ALA A 21 22.73 24.44 12.92
N LEU A 22 23.43 24.20 11.81
CA LEU A 22 24.51 23.21 11.71
C LEU A 22 25.79 23.70 12.40
N ILE A 23 26.18 24.97 12.23
CA ILE A 23 27.33 25.57 12.94
C ILE A 23 27.09 25.57 14.44
N GLY A 24 25.89 25.90 14.91
CA GLY A 24 25.54 25.95 16.32
C GLY A 24 25.34 24.60 16.99
N ALA A 25 25.36 23.49 16.25
CA ALA A 25 25.14 22.15 16.78
C ALA A 25 26.40 21.63 17.49
N GLN A 26 26.21 20.95 18.62
CA GLN A 26 27.26 20.19 19.34
C GLN A 26 27.37 18.77 18.81
N VAL A 27 26.26 18.23 18.29
CA VAL A 27 26.20 16.89 17.68
C VAL A 27 25.47 17.01 16.33
N LEU A 28 26.11 16.46 15.30
CA LEU A 28 25.65 16.42 13.93
C LEU A 28 25.39 14.96 13.56
N ILE A 29 24.13 14.59 13.33
CA ILE A 29 23.73 13.21 13.01
C ILE A 29 23.26 13.16 11.55
N GLY A 30 23.74 12.17 10.79
CA GLY A 30 23.36 12.04 9.37
C GLY A 30 23.94 10.79 8.73
N ALA A 31 23.65 10.57 7.45
CA ALA A 31 24.39 9.58 6.66
C ALA A 31 25.82 10.07 6.42
N GLU A 32 26.77 9.15 6.27
CA GLU A 32 28.18 9.48 6.03
C GLU A 32 28.37 10.48 4.88
N ARG A 33 27.66 10.26 3.76
CA ARG A 33 27.65 11.18 2.63
C ARG A 33 27.25 12.61 3.04
N GLN A 34 26.18 12.77 3.80
CA GLN A 34 25.65 14.06 4.23
C GLN A 34 26.63 14.76 5.19
N LEU A 35 27.18 14.00 6.13
CA LEU A 35 28.20 14.51 7.06
C LEU A 35 29.46 14.95 6.32
N GLY A 36 29.83 14.25 5.24
CA GLY A 36 30.97 14.61 4.38
C GLY A 36 30.81 15.92 3.61
N LEU A 37 29.56 16.38 3.38
CA LEU A 37 29.25 17.65 2.72
C LEU A 37 29.44 18.88 3.62
N LEU A 38 29.64 18.69 4.91
CA LEU A 38 29.76 19.78 5.88
C LEU A 38 31.20 20.31 5.95
N PRO A 39 31.42 21.65 5.94
CA PRO A 39 32.71 22.26 6.07
C PRO A 39 33.26 22.13 7.51
N ALA A 40 34.54 22.51 7.68
CA ALA A 40 35.20 22.47 8.99
C ALA A 40 34.59 23.42 10.03
N GLU A 41 33.89 24.48 9.60
CA GLU A 41 33.16 25.41 10.47
C GLU A 41 32.04 24.71 11.28
N CYS A 42 31.51 23.59 10.80
CA CYS A 42 30.60 22.73 11.52
C CYS A 42 31.41 21.83 12.47
N ALA A 43 31.85 22.39 13.59
CA ALA A 43 32.76 21.77 14.56
C ALA A 43 32.08 20.71 15.46
N GLY A 44 30.75 20.54 15.39
CA GLY A 44 29.99 19.54 16.16
C GLY A 44 30.47 18.11 15.89
N ARG A 45 30.35 17.25 16.91
CA ARG A 45 30.68 15.81 16.78
C ARG A 45 29.82 15.17 15.71
N ARG A 46 30.43 14.60 14.68
CA ARG A 46 29.75 13.88 13.61
C ARG A 46 29.43 12.46 14.03
N VAL A 47 28.16 12.05 13.87
CA VAL A 47 27.65 10.72 14.22
C VAL A 47 26.86 10.17 13.05
N ALA A 48 27.36 9.10 12.47
CA ALA A 48 26.64 8.41 11.39
C ALA A 48 25.43 7.62 11.92
N TRP A 49 24.39 7.52 11.10
CA TRP A 49 23.27 6.65 11.42
C TRP A 49 23.70 5.18 11.49
N PRO A 50 23.29 4.46 12.54
CA PRO A 50 23.48 3.01 12.60
C PRO A 50 22.48 2.29 11.69
N SER A 51 22.78 1.05 11.32
CA SER A 51 21.86 0.16 10.62
C SER A 51 21.43 -0.99 11.56
N PRO A 52 20.11 -1.27 11.65
CA PRO A 52 18.99 -0.61 11.03
C PRO A 52 18.65 0.74 11.68
N LEU A 53 18.28 1.72 10.83
CA LEU A 53 18.09 3.11 11.27
C LEU A 53 16.95 3.29 12.29
N ARG A 54 15.71 2.90 11.94
CA ARG A 54 14.52 3.22 12.74
C ARG A 54 14.57 2.74 14.19
N PRO A 55 14.92 1.49 14.48
CA PRO A 55 15.02 1.01 15.87
C PRO A 55 16.08 1.73 16.70
N ALA A 56 17.11 2.28 16.06
CA ALA A 56 18.22 2.92 16.74
C ALA A 56 17.97 4.40 17.11
N VAL A 57 16.97 5.06 16.50
CA VAL A 57 16.68 6.48 16.71
C VAL A 57 16.49 6.83 18.19
N PRO A 58 15.62 6.14 18.98
CA PRO A 58 15.41 6.52 20.38
C PRO A 58 16.68 6.45 21.23
N GLY A 59 17.45 5.34 21.09
CA GLY A 59 18.69 5.15 21.86
C GLY A 59 19.78 6.17 21.48
N LEU A 60 19.91 6.48 20.19
CA LEU A 60 20.87 7.46 19.69
C LEU A 60 20.55 8.87 20.22
N LEU A 61 19.28 9.27 20.24
CA LEU A 61 18.88 10.56 20.76
C LEU A 61 19.08 10.64 22.28
N ALA A 62 18.76 9.57 23.01
CA ALA A 62 18.99 9.49 24.44
C ALA A 62 20.50 9.61 24.81
N ALA A 63 21.39 8.99 24.03
CA ALA A 63 22.83 9.06 24.23
C ALA A 63 23.42 10.49 24.07
N HIS A 64 22.68 11.38 23.41
CA HIS A 64 23.08 12.78 23.20
C HIS A 64 22.13 13.79 23.86
N ALA A 65 21.31 13.34 24.82
CA ALA A 65 20.42 14.22 25.58
C ALA A 65 21.18 15.39 26.21
N GLY A 66 20.57 16.58 26.21
CA GLY A 66 21.18 17.82 26.71
C GLY A 66 22.11 18.53 25.73
N ASN A 67 22.50 17.93 24.62
CA ASN A 67 23.26 18.61 23.57
C ASN A 67 22.35 19.32 22.55
N ARG A 68 22.88 20.37 21.91
CA ARG A 68 22.26 20.93 20.72
C ARG A 68 22.52 20.01 19.53
N ILE A 69 21.49 19.25 19.16
CA ILE A 69 21.57 18.27 18.05
C ILE A 69 21.02 18.90 16.77
N ALA A 70 21.76 18.73 15.66
CA ALA A 70 21.25 18.89 14.32
C ALA A 70 21.31 17.56 13.54
N VAL A 71 20.20 17.21 12.92
CA VAL A 71 20.05 16.00 12.09
C VAL A 71 20.05 16.41 10.63
N LEU A 72 20.86 15.76 9.81
CA LEU A 72 20.87 15.91 8.36
C LEU A 72 19.90 14.89 7.73
N ALA A 73 19.14 15.36 6.73
CA ALA A 73 18.24 14.55 5.93
C ALA A 73 18.41 14.87 4.44
N SER A 74 18.18 13.94 3.54
CA SER A 74 18.22 14.21 2.10
C SER A 74 17.00 15.02 1.68
N GLY A 75 17.21 16.16 1.01
CA GLY A 75 16.16 17.02 0.50
C GLY A 75 15.19 17.49 1.57
N ASP A 76 13.90 17.17 1.43
CA ASP A 76 12.89 17.47 2.44
C ASP A 76 12.85 16.38 3.52
N PRO A 77 13.14 16.71 4.79
CA PRO A 77 13.11 15.73 5.89
C PRO A 77 11.76 15.06 6.10
N MET A 78 10.66 15.70 5.72
CA MET A 78 9.29 15.18 5.92
C MET A 78 8.81 14.35 4.74
N PHE A 79 9.48 14.41 3.58
CA PHE A 79 9.09 13.66 2.39
C PHE A 79 9.92 12.37 2.24
N TYR A 80 9.37 11.24 2.65
CA TYR A 80 10.06 9.93 2.74
C TYR A 80 11.37 9.95 3.55
N GLY A 81 11.60 11.02 4.33
CA GLY A 81 12.79 11.25 5.11
C GLY A 81 12.68 10.81 6.56
N ILE A 82 13.75 11.09 7.33
CA ILE A 82 13.87 10.76 8.75
C ILE A 82 12.93 11.57 9.65
N GLY A 83 12.40 12.68 9.15
CA GLY A 83 11.55 13.60 9.92
C GLY A 83 10.36 12.92 10.57
N ARG A 84 9.69 12.00 9.85
CA ARG A 84 8.59 11.21 10.40
C ARG A 84 9.02 10.40 11.65
N ALA A 85 10.12 9.67 11.56
CA ALA A 85 10.59 8.85 12.68
C ALA A 85 11.01 9.69 13.90
N LEU A 86 11.57 10.88 13.65
CA LEU A 86 11.90 11.83 14.70
C LEU A 86 10.65 12.44 15.34
N THR A 87 9.61 12.74 14.56
CA THR A 87 8.33 13.24 15.07
C THR A 87 7.61 12.19 15.92
N GLU A 88 7.69 10.91 15.54
CA GLU A 88 7.12 9.79 16.32
C GLU A 88 7.79 9.66 17.71
N VAL A 89 9.07 10.04 17.84
CA VAL A 89 9.83 9.95 19.11
C VAL A 89 9.73 11.21 19.97
N LEU A 90 9.79 12.40 19.35
CA LEU A 90 9.95 13.67 20.05
C LEU A 90 8.72 14.59 20.01
N GLY A 91 7.70 14.23 19.25
CA GLY A 91 6.59 15.12 18.94
C GLY A 91 6.99 16.25 17.97
N ALA A 92 6.00 16.91 17.39
CA ALA A 92 6.23 18.01 16.44
C ALA A 92 6.92 19.22 17.11
N ASP A 93 6.54 19.54 18.34
CA ASP A 93 7.08 20.70 19.09
C ASP A 93 8.55 20.53 19.50
N GLY A 94 9.04 19.27 19.53
CA GLY A 94 10.45 18.95 19.80
C GLY A 94 11.38 19.20 18.62
N LEU A 95 10.83 19.52 17.43
CA LEU A 95 11.57 19.60 16.17
C LEU A 95 11.46 20.97 15.52
N ARG A 96 12.61 21.47 15.07
CA ARG A 96 12.69 22.58 14.10
C ARG A 96 13.14 22.02 12.75
N VAL A 97 12.20 21.80 11.84
CA VAL A 97 12.49 21.28 10.51
C VAL A 97 12.84 22.42 9.57
N LEU A 98 13.97 22.31 8.88
CA LEU A 98 14.49 23.25 7.88
C LEU A 98 14.62 22.47 6.56
N PRO A 99 13.58 22.48 5.71
CA PRO A 99 13.57 21.68 4.48
C PRO A 99 14.50 22.28 3.42
N HIS A 100 14.96 21.40 2.55
CA HIS A 100 15.61 21.72 1.27
C HIS A 100 14.72 21.19 0.14
N PRO A 101 14.76 21.75 -1.09
CA PRO A 101 14.03 21.14 -2.19
C PRO A 101 14.29 19.65 -2.30
N SER A 102 13.23 18.87 -2.45
CA SER A 102 13.37 17.42 -2.59
C SER A 102 13.93 17.07 -3.98
N SER A 103 14.54 15.88 -4.10
CA SER A 103 14.94 15.35 -5.41
C SER A 103 13.77 15.26 -6.39
N VAL A 104 12.54 15.09 -5.89
CA VAL A 104 11.30 15.08 -6.69
C VAL A 104 11.03 16.46 -7.27
N SER A 105 11.21 17.54 -6.50
CA SER A 105 11.05 18.92 -7.01
C SER A 105 12.05 19.22 -8.13
N TYR A 106 13.30 18.83 -7.94
CA TYR A 106 14.32 18.97 -8.98
C TYR A 106 14.00 18.11 -10.21
N ALA A 107 13.61 16.84 -10.02
CA ALA A 107 13.24 15.94 -11.11
C ALA A 107 12.10 16.52 -11.94
N CYS A 108 11.00 16.97 -11.30
CA CYS A 108 9.90 17.64 -11.99
C CYS A 108 10.37 18.83 -12.82
N ALA A 109 11.24 19.69 -12.28
CA ALA A 109 11.79 20.83 -12.99
C ALA A 109 12.64 20.42 -14.21
N ARG A 110 13.39 19.29 -14.14
CA ARG A 110 14.22 18.79 -15.24
C ARG A 110 13.42 18.14 -16.36
N VAL A 111 12.32 17.46 -16.03
CA VAL A 111 11.48 16.78 -17.01
C VAL A 111 10.28 17.62 -17.48
N GLY A 112 10.07 18.80 -16.87
CA GLY A 112 8.94 19.68 -17.21
C GLY A 112 7.59 19.13 -16.77
N TRP A 113 7.54 18.37 -15.68
CA TRP A 113 6.29 17.81 -15.14
C TRP A 113 5.78 18.63 -13.97
N SER A 114 4.47 18.69 -13.84
CA SER A 114 3.80 19.22 -12.66
C SER A 114 3.83 18.16 -11.54
N LEU A 115 4.16 18.56 -10.31
CA LEU A 115 4.26 17.62 -9.19
C LEU A 115 2.90 17.01 -8.84
N GLU A 116 1.84 17.78 -8.94
CA GLU A 116 0.46 17.35 -8.68
C GLU A 116 -0.06 16.28 -9.67
N ASP A 117 0.51 16.24 -10.89
CA ASP A 117 0.16 15.25 -11.92
C ASP A 117 1.11 14.04 -11.94
N THR A 118 2.03 13.98 -10.99
CA THR A 118 3.09 12.97 -10.96
C THR A 118 3.00 12.12 -9.70
N GLU A 119 2.93 10.80 -9.85
CA GLU A 119 2.98 9.89 -8.71
C GLU A 119 4.42 9.61 -8.30
N VAL A 120 4.67 9.69 -6.99
CA VAL A 120 6.00 9.41 -6.44
C VAL A 120 6.01 8.07 -5.72
N ILE A 121 6.91 7.19 -6.13
CA ILE A 121 7.09 5.86 -5.56
C ILE A 121 8.51 5.75 -5.03
N THR A 122 8.65 5.40 -3.76
CA THR A 122 9.98 5.12 -3.22
C THR A 122 10.25 3.62 -3.16
N LEU A 123 11.41 3.23 -3.67
CA LEU A 123 11.96 1.88 -3.56
C LEU A 123 13.03 1.80 -2.48
N VAL A 124 13.37 2.90 -1.82
CA VAL A 124 14.32 2.91 -0.70
C VAL A 124 13.78 2.06 0.44
N GLY A 125 14.41 0.91 0.69
CA GLY A 125 13.99 -0.08 1.69
C GLY A 125 12.61 -0.72 1.44
N ARG A 126 12.19 -0.78 0.17
CA ARG A 126 10.90 -1.34 -0.25
C ARG A 126 11.03 -2.20 -1.50
N PRO A 127 10.23 -3.29 -1.63
CA PRO A 127 10.25 -4.14 -2.82
C PRO A 127 9.86 -3.38 -4.09
N ALA A 128 10.58 -3.62 -5.18
CA ALA A 128 10.31 -3.00 -6.48
C ALA A 128 8.94 -3.39 -7.06
N ALA A 129 8.42 -4.55 -6.71
CA ALA A 129 7.10 -5.05 -7.08
C ALA A 129 5.97 -4.04 -6.79
N ARG A 130 6.14 -3.12 -5.81
CA ARG A 130 5.17 -2.05 -5.52
C ARG A 130 4.85 -1.17 -6.72
N LEU A 131 5.77 -1.06 -7.68
CA LEU A 131 5.58 -0.26 -8.88
C LEU A 131 4.40 -0.79 -9.73
N ALA A 132 4.16 -2.11 -9.73
CA ALA A 132 3.14 -2.74 -10.56
C ALA A 132 1.71 -2.22 -10.30
N ALA A 133 1.40 -1.81 -9.06
CA ALA A 133 0.09 -1.24 -8.73
C ALA A 133 -0.17 0.14 -9.38
N SER A 134 0.88 0.85 -9.77
CA SER A 134 0.82 2.21 -10.32
C SER A 134 1.00 2.26 -11.84
N LEU A 135 1.16 1.11 -12.50
CA LEU A 135 1.36 1.05 -13.95
C LEU A 135 0.05 1.26 -14.71
N HIS A 136 -0.09 2.42 -15.33
CA HIS A 136 -1.20 2.78 -16.21
C HIS A 136 -0.67 3.55 -17.41
N ASP A 137 -1.26 3.31 -18.58
CA ASP A 137 -0.89 4.00 -19.79
C ASP A 137 -1.04 5.53 -19.66
N GLY A 138 -0.02 6.27 -20.06
CA GLY A 138 0.06 7.72 -19.93
C GLY A 138 0.41 8.26 -18.54
N ARG A 139 0.59 7.40 -17.52
CA ARG A 139 0.95 7.86 -16.18
C ARG A 139 2.39 8.30 -16.09
N ARG A 140 2.63 9.35 -15.30
CA ARG A 140 3.95 9.86 -14.98
C ARG A 140 4.34 9.44 -13.57
N LEU A 141 5.47 8.77 -13.44
CA LEU A 141 5.98 8.27 -12.17
C LEU A 141 7.37 8.84 -11.92
N LEU A 142 7.64 9.24 -10.68
CA LEU A 142 8.98 9.47 -10.17
C LEU A 142 9.33 8.38 -9.17
N VAL A 143 10.35 7.58 -9.50
CA VAL A 143 10.80 6.49 -8.66
C VAL A 143 12.05 6.91 -7.91
N LEU A 144 11.98 6.97 -6.57
CA LEU A 144 13.14 7.19 -5.73
C LEU A 144 13.93 5.87 -5.62
N SER A 145 15.10 5.84 -6.20
CA SER A 145 15.96 4.64 -6.31
C SER A 145 16.53 4.21 -4.97
N ALA A 146 16.66 2.91 -4.77
CA ALA A 146 17.37 2.33 -3.64
C ALA A 146 18.89 2.39 -3.83
N ASP A 147 19.35 2.21 -5.08
CA ASP A 147 20.76 2.12 -5.47
C ASP A 147 20.95 2.35 -6.98
N ALA A 148 22.18 2.21 -7.45
CA ALA A 148 22.56 2.35 -8.85
C ALA A 148 21.97 1.27 -9.77
N GLY A 149 21.55 0.11 -9.25
CA GLY A 149 20.95 -1.00 -10.01
C GLY A 149 19.44 -0.83 -10.20
N THR A 150 18.81 0.05 -9.45
CA THR A 150 17.36 0.25 -9.45
C THR A 150 16.79 0.57 -10.85
N PRO A 151 17.44 1.38 -11.72
CA PRO A 151 16.92 1.64 -13.06
C PRO A 151 16.74 0.38 -13.91
N ALA A 152 17.67 -0.56 -13.87
CA ALA A 152 17.57 -1.83 -14.59
C ALA A 152 16.42 -2.72 -14.03
N VAL A 153 16.23 -2.72 -12.72
CA VAL A 153 15.12 -3.44 -12.07
C VAL A 153 13.78 -2.85 -12.49
N VAL A 154 13.64 -1.52 -12.50
CA VAL A 154 12.44 -0.83 -12.96
C VAL A 154 12.14 -1.14 -14.42
N ALA A 155 13.15 -1.09 -15.30
CA ALA A 155 12.98 -1.42 -16.72
C ALA A 155 12.55 -2.89 -16.92
N ALA A 156 13.11 -3.83 -16.17
CA ALA A 156 12.72 -5.24 -16.22
C ALA A 156 11.25 -5.43 -15.80
N LEU A 157 10.84 -4.80 -14.69
CA LEU A 157 9.47 -4.87 -14.18
C LEU A 157 8.46 -4.24 -15.18
N LEU A 158 8.80 -3.12 -15.79
CA LEU A 158 7.98 -2.51 -16.84
C LEU A 158 7.75 -3.48 -18.02
N ARG A 159 8.80 -4.16 -18.50
CA ARG A 159 8.68 -5.18 -19.56
C ARG A 159 7.79 -6.34 -19.14
N GLU A 160 8.00 -6.87 -17.95
CA GLU A 160 7.21 -7.98 -17.38
C GLU A 160 5.71 -7.67 -17.37
N HIS A 161 5.35 -6.42 -17.06
CA HIS A 161 3.95 -5.97 -17.01
C HIS A 161 3.41 -5.41 -18.34
N GLY A 162 4.13 -5.57 -19.44
CA GLY A 162 3.68 -5.10 -20.76
C GLY A 162 3.86 -3.58 -20.96
N PHE A 163 4.70 -2.93 -20.17
CA PHE A 163 5.03 -1.50 -20.29
C PHE A 163 6.44 -1.27 -20.87
N GLY A 164 6.92 -2.19 -21.68
CA GLY A 164 8.22 -2.09 -22.37
C GLY A 164 8.43 -0.80 -23.16
N PRO A 165 7.42 -0.25 -23.88
CA PRO A 165 7.55 1.02 -24.58
C PRO A 165 7.69 2.26 -23.69
N SER A 166 7.57 2.14 -22.37
CA SER A 166 7.73 3.27 -21.43
C SER A 166 9.08 3.94 -21.55
N HIS A 167 9.07 5.27 -21.52
CA HIS A 167 10.30 6.07 -21.51
C HIS A 167 10.80 6.25 -20.08
N LEU A 168 12.09 5.99 -19.88
CA LEU A 168 12.79 6.20 -18.62
C LEU A 168 13.84 7.29 -18.79
N ARG A 169 13.87 8.24 -17.86
CA ARG A 169 14.97 9.18 -17.67
C ARG A 169 15.51 9.04 -16.25
N VAL A 170 16.72 8.56 -16.12
CA VAL A 170 17.45 8.50 -14.84
C VAL A 170 18.14 9.83 -14.62
N LEU A 171 17.86 10.46 -13.49
CA LEU A 171 18.37 11.78 -13.11
C LEU A 171 19.27 11.60 -11.89
N GLU A 172 20.53 11.90 -12.04
CA GLU A 172 21.57 11.64 -11.04
C GLU A 172 22.06 12.92 -10.41
N GLN A 173 22.43 12.89 -9.13
CA GLN A 173 23.03 14.00 -8.36
C GLN A 173 22.30 15.33 -8.52
N LEU A 174 20.97 15.30 -8.58
CA LEU A 174 20.12 16.45 -8.87
C LEU A 174 20.44 17.68 -7.97
N GLY A 175 20.68 18.81 -8.61
CA GLY A 175 21.08 20.08 -7.99
C GLY A 175 22.57 20.18 -7.67
N GLY A 176 23.36 19.09 -7.80
CA GLY A 176 24.81 19.07 -7.53
C GLY A 176 25.65 19.38 -8.76
N GLU A 177 26.97 19.54 -8.55
CA GLU A 177 27.94 19.80 -9.62
C GLU A 177 28.07 18.62 -10.60
N ASN A 178 27.79 17.40 -10.14
CA ASN A 178 27.84 16.17 -10.93
C ASN A 178 26.45 15.74 -11.44
N GLU A 179 25.53 16.70 -11.59
CA GLU A 179 24.20 16.39 -12.12
C GLU A 179 24.30 15.83 -13.53
N ALA A 180 23.69 14.66 -13.76
CA ALA A 180 23.71 13.95 -15.03
C ALA A 180 22.35 13.31 -15.32
N SER A 181 22.11 12.92 -16.56
CA SER A 181 20.92 12.18 -16.94
C SER A 181 21.18 11.16 -18.03
N THR A 182 20.45 10.04 -17.98
CA THR A 182 20.47 8.97 -18.98
C THR A 182 19.05 8.64 -19.40
N ASP A 183 18.81 8.56 -20.70
CA ASP A 183 17.48 8.32 -21.28
C ASP A 183 17.41 6.97 -22.00
N GLY A 184 16.24 6.37 -22.07
CA GLY A 184 15.98 5.14 -22.82
C GLY A 184 14.55 4.65 -22.69
N THR A 185 14.22 3.56 -23.36
CA THR A 185 12.95 2.85 -23.15
C THR A 185 13.18 1.61 -22.28
N ALA A 186 12.14 1.12 -21.62
CA ALA A 186 12.27 -0.09 -20.81
C ALA A 186 12.67 -1.30 -21.68
N ASP A 187 12.19 -1.39 -22.92
CA ASP A 187 12.52 -2.47 -23.86
C ASP A 187 14.01 -2.50 -24.22
N THR A 188 14.60 -1.33 -24.37
CA THR A 188 16.01 -1.19 -24.83
C THR A 188 16.98 -0.83 -23.72
N TRP A 189 16.54 -0.83 -22.46
CA TRP A 189 17.40 -0.44 -21.33
C TRP A 189 18.57 -1.39 -21.16
N ALA A 190 19.76 -0.92 -21.49
CA ALA A 190 21.01 -1.67 -21.40
C ALA A 190 22.16 -0.84 -20.82
N HIS A 191 21.83 0.30 -20.16
CA HIS A 191 22.83 1.16 -19.56
C HIS A 191 23.45 0.49 -18.32
N PRO A 192 24.77 0.64 -18.09
CA PRO A 192 25.41 0.18 -16.87
C PRO A 192 24.85 0.95 -15.67
N PRO A 193 25.01 0.42 -14.44
CA PRO A 193 24.69 1.15 -13.23
C PRO A 193 25.43 2.49 -13.18
N GLY A 194 24.69 3.58 -12.92
CA GLY A 194 25.24 4.92 -12.78
C GLY A 194 25.45 5.32 -11.31
N ASP A 195 25.12 6.56 -10.96
CA ASP A 195 25.24 7.05 -9.59
C ASP A 195 24.08 6.49 -8.71
N PRO A 196 24.38 6.02 -7.48
CA PRO A 196 23.35 5.51 -6.56
C PRO A 196 22.38 6.60 -6.07
N LEU A 197 22.74 7.88 -6.13
CA LEU A 197 21.85 8.98 -5.79
C LEU A 197 21.09 9.43 -7.03
N ASN A 198 20.04 8.68 -7.38
CA ASN A 198 19.26 8.96 -8.57
C ASN A 198 17.74 8.90 -8.34
N VAL A 199 17.01 9.51 -9.26
CA VAL A 199 15.54 9.46 -9.40
C VAL A 199 15.24 9.04 -10.83
N ILE A 200 14.30 8.12 -11.01
CA ILE A 200 13.88 7.66 -12.33
C ILE A 200 12.54 8.31 -12.66
N ALA A 201 12.49 9.12 -13.70
CA ALA A 201 11.25 9.60 -14.28
C ALA A 201 10.77 8.58 -15.32
N VAL A 202 9.55 8.08 -15.15
CA VAL A 202 8.93 7.08 -16.04
C VAL A 202 7.67 7.67 -16.65
N GLU A 203 7.61 7.75 -17.98
CA GLU A 203 6.38 7.98 -18.72
C GLU A 203 5.84 6.62 -19.16
N CYS A 204 4.79 6.14 -18.48
CA CYS A 204 4.25 4.80 -18.71
C CYS A 204 3.57 4.72 -20.06
N ARG A 205 3.97 3.72 -20.87
CA ARG A 205 3.35 3.37 -22.15
C ARG A 205 3.15 1.88 -22.24
N SER A 206 1.89 1.46 -22.36
CA SER A 206 1.54 0.06 -22.50
C SER A 206 1.77 -0.43 -23.94
N ALA A 207 2.24 -1.66 -24.09
CA ALA A 207 2.25 -2.35 -25.37
C ALA A 207 0.81 -2.72 -25.80
N PRO A 208 0.54 -2.89 -27.11
CA PRO A 208 -0.75 -3.35 -27.58
C PRO A 208 -1.18 -4.66 -26.89
N GLY A 209 -2.42 -4.71 -26.40
CA GLY A 209 -2.97 -5.89 -25.74
C GLY A 209 -2.66 -6.00 -24.22
N THR A 210 -1.89 -5.08 -23.64
CA THR A 210 -1.64 -5.07 -22.20
C THR A 210 -2.94 -4.87 -21.40
N PRO A 211 -3.27 -5.75 -20.44
CA PRO A 211 -4.48 -5.62 -19.63
C PRO A 211 -4.46 -4.34 -18.80
N ARG A 212 -5.61 -3.67 -18.68
CA ARG A 212 -5.75 -2.53 -17.76
C ARG A 212 -6.08 -3.03 -16.36
N LEU A 213 -5.16 -2.85 -15.42
CA LEU A 213 -5.31 -3.26 -14.02
C LEU A 213 -5.55 -2.03 -13.14
N GLY A 214 -6.77 -1.49 -13.17
CA GLY A 214 -7.17 -0.30 -12.40
C GLY A 214 -7.20 -0.52 -10.88
N ALA A 215 -7.38 0.57 -10.12
CA ALA A 215 -7.57 0.52 -8.67
C ALA A 215 -9.02 0.20 -8.27
N VAL A 216 -9.98 0.34 -9.19
CA VAL A 216 -11.39 -0.02 -8.94
C VAL A 216 -11.52 -1.54 -8.81
N PRO A 217 -12.25 -2.05 -7.81
CA PRO A 217 -12.44 -3.49 -7.62
C PRO A 217 -12.99 -4.20 -8.85
N GLY A 218 -12.52 -5.43 -9.07
CA GLY A 218 -12.91 -6.29 -10.18
C GLY A 218 -11.86 -6.43 -11.27
N LEU A 219 -10.60 -6.63 -10.89
CA LEU A 219 -9.53 -7.02 -11.83
C LEU A 219 -9.94 -8.27 -12.63
N PRO A 220 -9.46 -8.46 -13.87
CA PRO A 220 -9.66 -9.69 -14.62
C PRO A 220 -9.25 -10.92 -13.81
N ASP A 221 -9.97 -12.03 -13.95
CA ASP A 221 -9.62 -13.27 -13.24
C ASP A 221 -8.26 -13.81 -13.71
N GLU A 222 -7.90 -13.55 -14.98
CA GLU A 222 -6.65 -13.91 -15.62
C GLU A 222 -5.43 -13.16 -15.07
N ALA A 223 -5.65 -12.09 -14.30
CA ALA A 223 -4.58 -11.38 -13.60
C ALA A 223 -4.04 -12.15 -12.37
N TYR A 224 -4.70 -13.24 -12.00
CA TYR A 224 -4.34 -14.07 -10.85
C TYR A 224 -3.91 -15.46 -11.25
N GLU A 225 -2.87 -15.98 -10.62
CA GLU A 225 -2.64 -17.42 -10.57
C GLU A 225 -3.71 -18.06 -9.68
N HIS A 226 -4.42 -19.09 -10.17
CA HIS A 226 -5.41 -19.82 -9.37
C HIS A 226 -5.63 -21.25 -9.88
N ASP A 227 -6.11 -22.13 -9.00
CA ASP A 227 -6.49 -23.52 -9.26
C ASP A 227 -8.03 -23.71 -9.40
N GLY A 228 -8.73 -22.62 -9.68
CA GLY A 228 -10.19 -22.56 -9.66
C GLY A 228 -10.76 -21.93 -8.39
N GLN A 229 -10.01 -21.91 -7.29
CA GLN A 229 -10.42 -21.24 -6.04
C GLN A 229 -10.09 -19.75 -6.10
N LEU A 230 -10.98 -19.00 -6.71
CA LEU A 230 -10.92 -17.57 -6.91
C LEU A 230 -12.33 -16.99 -6.78
N THR A 231 -12.50 -15.96 -5.97
CA THR A 231 -13.72 -15.16 -6.00
C THR A 231 -13.81 -14.47 -7.36
N LYS A 232 -14.81 -14.84 -8.17
CA LYS A 232 -14.93 -14.38 -9.56
C LYS A 232 -15.14 -12.88 -9.64
N ARG A 233 -14.64 -12.26 -10.72
CA ARG A 233 -14.56 -10.80 -10.94
C ARG A 233 -15.80 -10.02 -10.47
N HIS A 234 -17.00 -10.40 -10.91
CA HIS A 234 -18.23 -9.68 -10.59
C HIS A 234 -18.61 -9.81 -9.12
N ILE A 235 -18.43 -11.00 -8.54
CA ILE A 235 -18.66 -11.26 -7.11
C ILE A 235 -17.61 -10.52 -6.27
N ARG A 236 -16.35 -10.52 -6.71
CA ARG A 236 -15.25 -9.82 -6.02
C ARG A 236 -15.49 -8.31 -5.98
N ALA A 237 -15.93 -7.72 -7.09
CA ALA A 237 -16.27 -6.30 -7.15
C ALA A 237 -17.41 -5.95 -6.19
N ALA A 238 -18.49 -6.75 -6.18
CA ALA A 238 -19.60 -6.57 -5.23
C ALA A 238 -19.13 -6.72 -3.77
N THR A 239 -18.33 -7.75 -3.49
CA THR A 239 -17.78 -8.01 -2.14
C THR A 239 -16.94 -6.85 -1.63
N LEU A 240 -16.02 -6.33 -2.46
CA LEU A 240 -15.17 -5.21 -2.08
C LEU A 240 -15.96 -3.89 -1.97
N GLY A 241 -17.02 -3.72 -2.76
CA GLY A 241 -17.94 -2.61 -2.62
C GLY A 241 -18.63 -2.58 -1.24
N VAL A 242 -19.00 -3.75 -0.72
CA VAL A 242 -19.60 -3.89 0.62
C VAL A 242 -18.55 -3.79 1.73
N LEU A 243 -17.36 -4.37 1.53
CA LEU A 243 -16.23 -4.23 2.46
C LEU A 243 -15.77 -2.77 2.59
N ALA A 244 -15.92 -1.97 1.53
CA ALA A 244 -15.63 -0.54 1.49
C ALA A 244 -14.27 -0.17 2.11
N PRO A 245 -13.14 -0.54 1.47
CA PRO A 245 -11.79 -0.27 2.00
C PRO A 245 -11.59 1.21 2.31
N ALA A 246 -11.06 1.53 3.49
CA ALA A 246 -10.68 2.89 3.85
C ALA A 246 -9.20 2.98 4.26
N PRO A 247 -8.58 4.17 4.09
CA PRO A 247 -7.17 4.35 4.41
C PRO A 247 -6.80 3.93 5.83
N GLY A 248 -5.75 3.11 5.97
CA GLY A 248 -5.22 2.67 7.27
C GLY A 248 -5.88 1.42 7.84
N GLU A 249 -7.01 0.97 7.32
CA GLU A 249 -7.74 -0.20 7.83
C GLU A 249 -7.02 -1.52 7.54
N LEU A 250 -7.26 -2.48 8.43
CA LEU A 250 -6.76 -3.86 8.36
C LEU A 250 -7.90 -4.82 7.99
N LEU A 251 -7.73 -5.55 6.88
CA LEU A 251 -8.58 -6.67 6.49
C LEU A 251 -8.01 -8.00 7.02
N TRP A 252 -8.87 -8.87 7.56
CA TRP A 252 -8.63 -10.31 7.59
C TRP A 252 -9.36 -10.97 6.41
N ASP A 253 -8.61 -11.63 5.52
CA ASP A 253 -9.11 -12.43 4.41
C ASP A 253 -8.98 -13.91 4.78
N VAL A 254 -10.08 -14.51 5.27
CA VAL A 254 -10.10 -15.86 5.82
C VAL A 254 -10.55 -16.86 4.76
N GLY A 255 -9.70 -17.85 4.47
CA GLY A 255 -9.84 -18.74 3.34
C GLY A 255 -9.45 -18.04 2.04
N GLY A 256 -8.23 -17.48 2.01
CA GLY A 256 -7.74 -16.57 0.97
C GLY A 256 -7.77 -17.11 -0.46
N GLY A 257 -7.63 -18.43 -0.65
CA GLY A 257 -7.65 -19.08 -1.96
C GLY A 257 -6.55 -18.58 -2.88
N SER A 258 -6.84 -17.63 -3.78
CA SER A 258 -5.86 -16.93 -4.62
C SER A 258 -5.40 -15.59 -4.06
N GLY A 259 -5.97 -15.14 -2.94
CA GLY A 259 -5.69 -13.84 -2.31
C GLY A 259 -6.38 -12.65 -2.98
N SER A 260 -7.31 -12.90 -3.89
CA SER A 260 -7.85 -11.85 -4.77
C SER A 260 -8.60 -10.74 -4.02
N ILE A 261 -9.28 -11.02 -2.92
CA ILE A 261 -9.93 -10.01 -2.08
C ILE A 261 -8.88 -9.17 -1.34
N ALA A 262 -7.91 -9.81 -0.69
CA ALA A 262 -6.84 -9.10 0.03
C ALA A 262 -5.98 -8.25 -0.90
N VAL A 263 -5.65 -8.73 -2.09
CA VAL A 263 -4.89 -8.00 -3.10
C VAL A 263 -5.64 -6.73 -3.53
N GLU A 264 -6.90 -6.85 -3.92
CA GLU A 264 -7.67 -5.66 -4.36
C GLU A 264 -8.01 -4.72 -3.20
N TRP A 265 -8.16 -5.22 -1.97
CA TRP A 265 -8.24 -4.39 -0.77
C TRP A 265 -7.00 -3.50 -0.60
N LEU A 266 -5.80 -4.09 -0.74
CA LEU A 266 -4.53 -3.36 -0.63
C LEU A 266 -4.31 -2.39 -1.79
N ARG A 267 -4.82 -2.70 -2.99
CA ARG A 267 -4.76 -1.82 -4.16
C ARG A 267 -5.69 -0.62 -4.07
N ALA A 268 -6.72 -0.69 -3.23
CA ALA A 268 -7.66 0.43 -3.05
C ALA A 268 -6.97 1.67 -2.45
N HIS A 269 -6.02 1.49 -1.52
CA HIS A 269 -5.24 2.61 -0.97
C HIS A 269 -3.89 2.12 -0.39
N PRO A 270 -2.79 2.86 -0.57
CA PRO A 270 -1.45 2.43 -0.15
C PRO A 270 -1.25 2.30 1.36
N SER A 271 -2.14 2.83 2.20
CA SER A 271 -2.12 2.64 3.66
C SER A 271 -3.00 1.48 4.13
N CYS A 272 -3.81 0.86 3.27
CA CYS A 272 -4.55 -0.35 3.60
C CYS A 272 -3.59 -1.47 4.00
N ARG A 273 -4.04 -2.31 4.92
CA ARG A 273 -3.31 -3.50 5.40
C ARG A 273 -4.21 -4.71 5.24
N ALA A 274 -3.62 -5.88 5.02
CA ALA A 274 -4.37 -7.14 4.98
C ALA A 274 -3.55 -8.30 5.51
N ILE A 275 -4.24 -9.24 6.13
CA ILE A 275 -3.71 -10.54 6.52
C ILE A 275 -4.60 -11.59 5.85
N SER A 276 -4.03 -12.42 4.98
CA SER A 276 -4.74 -13.52 4.35
C SER A 276 -4.37 -14.84 5.03
N VAL A 277 -5.37 -15.56 5.51
CA VAL A 277 -5.19 -16.85 6.20
C VAL A 277 -5.65 -17.97 5.27
N GLU A 278 -4.72 -18.84 4.87
CA GLU A 278 -4.97 -19.95 3.96
C GLU A 278 -4.37 -21.25 4.53
N ARG A 279 -5.18 -22.31 4.58
CA ARG A 279 -4.76 -23.61 5.14
C ARG A 279 -3.86 -24.41 4.22
N ASP A 280 -4.02 -24.24 2.92
CA ASP A 280 -3.25 -24.93 1.89
C ASP A 280 -1.95 -24.17 1.61
N ALA A 281 -0.81 -24.80 1.88
CA ALA A 281 0.50 -24.16 1.75
C ALA A 281 0.81 -23.73 0.31
N VAL A 282 0.38 -24.49 -0.71
CA VAL A 282 0.61 -24.17 -2.12
C VAL A 282 -0.22 -22.94 -2.50
N ARG A 283 -1.45 -22.80 -1.99
CA ARG A 283 -2.26 -21.61 -2.19
C ARG A 283 -1.70 -20.42 -1.44
N ALA A 284 -1.20 -20.60 -0.21
CA ALA A 284 -0.56 -19.53 0.55
C ALA A 284 0.66 -18.94 -0.20
N GLU A 285 1.52 -19.77 -0.81
CA GLU A 285 2.60 -19.33 -1.67
C GLU A 285 2.08 -18.61 -2.92
N ARG A 286 1.01 -19.11 -3.53
CA ARG A 286 0.36 -18.48 -4.68
C ARG A 286 -0.20 -17.10 -4.34
N ILE A 287 -0.79 -16.92 -3.16
CA ILE A 287 -1.25 -15.61 -2.66
C ILE A 287 -0.07 -14.62 -2.63
N THR A 288 1.08 -15.06 -2.14
CA THR A 288 2.30 -14.22 -2.10
C THR A 288 2.73 -13.81 -3.51
N ARG A 289 2.79 -14.76 -4.46
CA ARG A 289 3.14 -14.44 -5.86
C ARG A 289 2.13 -13.49 -6.51
N ASN A 290 0.84 -13.69 -6.30
CA ASN A 290 -0.20 -12.77 -6.79
C ASN A 290 -0.05 -11.37 -6.20
N ALA A 291 0.24 -11.27 -4.89
CA ALA A 291 0.46 -10.00 -4.23
C ALA A 291 1.69 -9.26 -4.78
N GLU A 292 2.78 -9.95 -5.04
CA GLU A 292 3.98 -9.39 -5.67
C GLU A 292 3.67 -8.94 -7.11
N HIS A 293 3.11 -9.82 -7.92
CA HIS A 293 2.77 -9.52 -9.32
C HIS A 293 1.79 -8.34 -9.44
N LEU A 294 0.82 -8.21 -8.54
CA LEU A 294 -0.20 -7.16 -8.59
C LEU A 294 0.18 -5.90 -7.77
N GLY A 295 1.43 -5.77 -7.35
CA GLY A 295 1.99 -4.55 -6.78
C GLY A 295 1.68 -4.29 -5.31
N VAL A 296 1.30 -5.32 -4.56
CA VAL A 296 1.00 -5.24 -3.13
C VAL A 296 1.80 -6.25 -2.29
N PRO A 297 3.15 -6.27 -2.41
CA PRO A 297 4.02 -7.23 -1.73
C PRO A 297 3.97 -7.13 -0.19
N GLY A 298 3.25 -6.15 0.35
CA GLY A 298 3.02 -6.00 1.79
C GLY A 298 1.88 -6.85 2.35
N LEU A 299 1.23 -7.71 1.53
CA LEU A 299 0.22 -8.65 2.00
C LEU A 299 0.87 -9.65 2.97
N HIS A 300 0.36 -9.70 4.20
CA HIS A 300 0.79 -10.71 5.17
C HIS A 300 0.01 -11.99 4.96
N VAL A 301 0.71 -13.07 4.62
CA VAL A 301 0.10 -14.39 4.39
C VAL A 301 0.41 -15.31 5.54
N VAL A 302 -0.64 -15.87 6.16
CA VAL A 302 -0.55 -16.86 7.24
C VAL A 302 -0.96 -18.22 6.70
N ALA A 303 0.01 -19.11 6.52
CA ALA A 303 -0.26 -20.50 6.18
C ALA A 303 -0.75 -21.23 7.43
N GLY A 304 -2.05 -21.54 7.49
CA GLY A 304 -2.63 -22.19 8.65
C GLY A 304 -4.15 -22.27 8.63
N ARG A 305 -4.69 -23.05 9.57
CA ARG A 305 -6.12 -23.32 9.67
C ARG A 305 -6.81 -22.37 10.63
N ALA A 306 -7.77 -21.59 10.12
CA ALA A 306 -8.66 -20.80 10.97
C ALA A 306 -9.69 -21.74 11.67
N PRO A 307 -10.15 -21.44 12.92
CA PRO A 307 -9.86 -20.22 13.66
C PRO A 307 -8.50 -20.21 14.38
N GLY A 308 -7.80 -21.34 14.55
CA GLY A 308 -6.57 -21.41 15.35
C GLY A 308 -5.49 -20.40 14.92
N SER A 309 -5.31 -20.22 13.61
CA SER A 309 -4.31 -19.27 13.06
C SER A 309 -4.73 -17.80 13.13
N LEU A 310 -5.91 -17.48 13.65
CA LEU A 310 -6.33 -16.09 13.91
C LEU A 310 -5.82 -15.59 15.27
N ALA A 311 -5.44 -16.49 16.16
CA ALA A 311 -4.98 -16.14 17.50
C ALA A 311 -3.70 -15.32 17.44
N GLY A 312 -3.66 -14.20 18.18
CA GLY A 312 -2.51 -13.32 18.26
C GLY A 312 -2.34 -12.35 17.06
N LEU A 313 -3.20 -12.43 16.06
CA LEU A 313 -3.22 -11.43 14.98
C LEU A 313 -3.77 -10.09 15.51
N PRO A 314 -3.31 -8.95 14.98
CA PRO A 314 -3.88 -7.65 15.32
C PRO A 314 -5.36 -7.60 14.94
N ALA A 315 -6.19 -6.95 15.78
CA ALA A 315 -7.62 -6.82 15.54
C ALA A 315 -7.92 -6.19 14.17
N PRO A 316 -8.84 -6.77 13.37
CA PRO A 316 -9.16 -6.27 12.04
C PRO A 316 -10.23 -5.18 12.10
N ASP A 317 -10.21 -4.26 11.12
CA ASP A 317 -11.30 -3.31 10.88
C ASP A 317 -12.42 -3.95 10.02
N ALA A 318 -12.02 -4.90 9.19
CA ALA A 318 -12.92 -5.68 8.34
C ALA A 318 -12.49 -7.16 8.26
N VAL A 319 -13.47 -8.06 8.14
CA VAL A 319 -13.25 -9.49 7.93
C VAL A 319 -14.00 -9.92 6.67
N PHE A 320 -13.31 -10.63 5.79
CA PHE A 320 -13.90 -11.37 4.71
C PHE A 320 -13.74 -12.87 4.96
N ILE A 321 -14.82 -13.65 4.81
CA ILE A 321 -14.79 -15.10 4.89
C ILE A 321 -15.17 -15.67 3.52
N GLY A 322 -14.15 -16.15 2.79
CA GLY A 322 -14.29 -16.76 1.46
C GLY A 322 -14.38 -18.28 1.49
N GLY A 323 -14.05 -18.90 2.62
CA GLY A 323 -14.10 -20.35 2.79
C GLY A 323 -14.02 -20.78 4.25
N GLY A 324 -14.39 -22.04 4.53
CA GLY A 324 -14.32 -22.61 5.87
C GLY A 324 -15.49 -22.23 6.80
N LEU A 325 -16.58 -21.67 6.30
CA LEU A 325 -17.76 -21.28 7.10
C LEU A 325 -18.31 -22.40 7.99
N THR A 326 -18.20 -23.65 7.53
CA THR A 326 -18.64 -24.83 8.28
C THR A 326 -17.66 -25.29 9.37
N VAL A 327 -16.50 -24.64 9.50
CA VAL A 327 -15.55 -24.95 10.57
C VAL A 327 -16.10 -24.42 11.90
N PRO A 328 -16.30 -25.28 12.92
CA PRO A 328 -16.83 -24.87 14.21
C PRO A 328 -16.00 -23.71 14.83
N GLY A 329 -16.69 -22.70 15.34
CA GLY A 329 -16.08 -21.55 16.01
C GLY A 329 -15.42 -20.51 15.09
N LEU A 330 -15.39 -20.71 13.76
CA LEU A 330 -14.77 -19.74 12.85
C LEU A 330 -15.51 -18.39 12.82
N LEU A 331 -16.83 -18.44 12.61
CA LEU A 331 -17.65 -17.22 12.57
C LEU A 331 -17.60 -16.47 13.91
N ASP A 332 -17.69 -17.20 15.04
CA ASP A 332 -17.63 -16.59 16.36
C ASP A 332 -16.26 -15.92 16.60
N ALA A 333 -15.15 -16.60 16.26
CA ALA A 333 -13.81 -16.03 16.40
C ALA A 333 -13.63 -14.76 15.54
N CYS A 334 -14.14 -14.75 14.31
CA CYS A 334 -14.11 -13.57 13.44
C CYS A 334 -14.96 -12.44 14.00
N TRP A 335 -16.15 -12.75 14.51
CA TRP A 335 -17.05 -11.78 15.13
C TRP A 335 -16.47 -11.16 16.39
N GLU A 336 -15.89 -11.96 17.26
CA GLU A 336 -15.28 -11.50 18.50
C GLU A 336 -14.08 -10.57 18.25
N ALA A 337 -13.24 -10.91 17.26
CA ALA A 337 -12.07 -10.12 16.90
C ALA A 337 -12.40 -8.72 16.34
N LEU A 338 -13.58 -8.54 15.75
CA LEU A 338 -13.99 -7.25 15.21
C LEU A 338 -14.26 -6.24 16.32
N PRO A 339 -13.75 -5.01 16.21
CA PRO A 339 -14.16 -3.90 17.08
C PRO A 339 -15.59 -3.45 16.77
N ALA A 340 -16.15 -2.63 17.65
CA ALA A 340 -17.40 -1.92 17.37
C ALA A 340 -17.25 -1.07 16.08
N GLY A 341 -18.25 -1.15 15.20
CA GLY A 341 -18.21 -0.54 13.87
C GLY A 341 -17.44 -1.32 12.80
N GLY A 342 -16.72 -2.38 13.17
CA GLY A 342 -16.05 -3.28 12.23
C GLY A 342 -17.04 -4.02 11.32
N ARG A 343 -16.57 -4.43 10.13
CA ARG A 343 -17.41 -5.04 9.08
C ARG A 343 -17.07 -6.50 8.89
N LEU A 344 -18.08 -7.35 8.73
CA LEU A 344 -17.92 -8.75 8.32
C LEU A 344 -18.70 -9.00 7.04
N VAL A 345 -18.04 -9.58 6.05
CA VAL A 345 -18.65 -10.05 4.80
C VAL A 345 -18.30 -11.52 4.61
N ALA A 346 -19.29 -12.35 4.35
CA ALA A 346 -19.09 -13.78 4.08
C ALA A 346 -19.82 -14.19 2.81
N ASN A 347 -19.13 -14.94 1.94
CA ASN A 347 -19.66 -15.45 0.70
C ASN A 347 -19.76 -16.98 0.74
N THR A 348 -20.83 -17.54 0.21
CA THR A 348 -20.98 -18.99 0.06
C THR A 348 -21.76 -19.38 -1.18
N VAL A 349 -21.53 -20.61 -1.64
CA VAL A 349 -22.22 -21.26 -2.76
C VAL A 349 -22.86 -22.58 -2.36
N THR A 350 -22.73 -23.03 -1.08
CA THR A 350 -23.27 -24.31 -0.62
C THR A 350 -24.45 -24.10 0.33
N LEU A 351 -25.40 -25.03 0.32
CA LEU A 351 -26.60 -24.96 1.15
C LEU A 351 -26.27 -25.05 2.66
N GLU A 352 -25.28 -25.85 3.03
CA GLU A 352 -24.84 -25.97 4.42
C GLU A 352 -24.31 -24.66 4.97
N SER A 353 -23.46 -23.98 4.19
CA SER A 353 -22.94 -22.67 4.58
C SER A 353 -24.00 -21.57 4.50
N GLU A 354 -24.93 -21.65 3.55
CA GLU A 354 -26.06 -20.72 3.45
C GLU A 354 -26.97 -20.79 4.67
N ALA A 355 -27.24 -22.00 5.17
CA ALA A 355 -28.00 -22.19 6.40
C ALA A 355 -27.34 -21.48 7.61
N LEU A 356 -25.99 -21.58 7.72
CA LEU A 356 -25.23 -20.87 8.75
C LEU A 356 -25.32 -19.35 8.57
N LEU A 357 -25.19 -18.82 7.36
CA LEU A 357 -25.31 -17.36 7.13
C LEU A 357 -26.71 -16.86 7.41
N THR A 358 -27.76 -17.65 7.11
CA THR A 358 -29.13 -17.33 7.44
C THR A 358 -29.35 -17.24 8.95
N GLU A 359 -28.74 -18.12 9.72
CA GLU A 359 -28.79 -18.06 11.19
C GLU A 359 -28.06 -16.84 11.74
N GLN A 360 -26.87 -16.52 11.20
CA GLN A 360 -26.12 -15.32 11.59
C GLN A 360 -26.89 -14.02 11.23
N TYR A 361 -27.54 -13.98 10.07
CA TYR A 361 -28.43 -12.88 9.70
C TYR A 361 -29.57 -12.70 10.69
N ARG A 362 -30.22 -13.78 11.14
CA ARG A 362 -31.27 -13.70 12.17
C ARG A 362 -30.73 -13.18 13.51
N ARG A 363 -29.51 -13.58 13.88
CA ARG A 363 -28.87 -13.22 15.16
C ARG A 363 -28.32 -11.80 15.20
N HIS A 364 -27.70 -11.36 14.13
CA HIS A 364 -26.93 -10.12 14.08
C HIS A 364 -27.49 -9.07 13.14
N GLY A 365 -28.51 -9.39 12.35
CA GLY A 365 -29.04 -8.53 11.31
C GLY A 365 -28.06 -8.36 10.14
N GLY A 366 -28.00 -7.17 9.58
CA GLY A 366 -27.21 -6.84 8.40
C GLY A 366 -27.98 -7.09 7.10
N GLU A 367 -27.29 -7.43 6.03
CA GLU A 367 -27.90 -7.72 4.73
C GLU A 367 -27.55 -9.15 4.29
N LEU A 368 -28.53 -9.86 3.75
CA LEU A 368 -28.35 -11.18 3.12
C LEU A 368 -28.79 -11.07 1.66
N VAL A 369 -27.83 -11.11 0.75
CA VAL A 369 -28.02 -10.88 -0.68
C VAL A 369 -27.65 -12.13 -1.47
N ARG A 370 -28.41 -12.44 -2.51
CA ARG A 370 -28.06 -13.49 -3.48
C ARG A 370 -27.61 -12.85 -4.80
N LEU A 371 -26.36 -13.08 -5.17
CA LEU A 371 -25.74 -12.59 -6.40
C LEU A 371 -25.76 -13.68 -7.46
N ALA A 372 -26.40 -13.44 -8.59
CA ALA A 372 -26.49 -14.35 -9.73
C ALA A 372 -25.84 -13.69 -10.97
N VAL A 373 -24.93 -14.41 -11.59
CA VAL A 373 -24.19 -13.94 -12.80
C VAL A 373 -24.36 -15.00 -13.89
N ALA A 374 -24.70 -14.56 -15.08
CA ALA A 374 -24.73 -15.40 -16.27
C ALA A 374 -23.79 -14.85 -17.34
N HIS A 375 -23.13 -15.74 -18.04
CA HIS A 375 -22.20 -15.40 -19.13
C HIS A 375 -22.78 -15.87 -20.48
N ALA A 376 -22.68 -15.03 -21.48
CA ALA A 376 -23.01 -15.41 -22.85
C ALA A 376 -21.97 -16.42 -23.36
N VAL A 377 -22.43 -17.58 -23.83
CA VAL A 377 -21.57 -18.65 -24.35
C VAL A 377 -22.12 -19.21 -25.64
N PRO A 378 -21.29 -19.77 -26.53
CA PRO A 378 -21.76 -20.47 -27.73
C PRO A 378 -22.65 -21.67 -27.38
N VAL A 379 -23.76 -21.82 -28.08
CA VAL A 379 -24.69 -22.96 -28.01
C VAL A 379 -25.02 -23.36 -29.45
N GLY A 380 -24.30 -24.32 -30.01
CA GLY A 380 -24.38 -24.65 -31.41
C GLY A 380 -24.01 -23.44 -32.32
N GLY A 381 -24.87 -23.08 -33.25
CA GLY A 381 -24.71 -21.89 -34.08
C GLY A 381 -25.20 -20.56 -33.47
N PHE A 382 -25.62 -20.57 -32.23
CA PHE A 382 -26.23 -19.42 -31.53
C PHE A 382 -25.45 -19.08 -30.24
N THR A 383 -25.90 -18.04 -29.56
CA THR A 383 -25.37 -17.63 -28.25
C THR A 383 -26.45 -17.78 -27.17
N GLY A 384 -26.14 -18.37 -26.05
CA GLY A 384 -27.03 -18.56 -24.90
C GLY A 384 -26.41 -18.11 -23.60
N TRP A 385 -27.23 -18.06 -22.56
CA TRP A 385 -26.77 -17.72 -21.21
C TRP A 385 -26.39 -18.97 -20.41
N ARG A 386 -25.17 -19.00 -19.88
CA ARG A 386 -24.73 -19.99 -18.89
C ARG A 386 -24.69 -19.33 -17.53
N GLN A 387 -25.55 -19.81 -16.62
CA GLN A 387 -25.60 -19.38 -15.24
C GLN A 387 -24.37 -19.88 -14.48
N ALA A 388 -23.66 -18.99 -13.78
CA ALA A 388 -22.70 -19.36 -12.75
C ALA A 388 -23.43 -19.79 -11.46
N MET A 389 -22.74 -20.50 -10.56
CA MET A 389 -23.31 -20.78 -9.23
C MET A 389 -23.67 -19.47 -8.54
N PRO A 390 -24.93 -19.27 -8.10
CA PRO A 390 -25.29 -18.11 -7.31
C PRO A 390 -24.50 -18.06 -6.00
N VAL A 391 -24.10 -16.88 -5.60
CA VAL A 391 -23.39 -16.64 -4.34
C VAL A 391 -24.35 -16.00 -3.35
N THR A 392 -24.49 -16.60 -2.17
CA THR A 392 -25.16 -15.93 -1.05
C THR A 392 -24.11 -15.16 -0.25
N GLN A 393 -24.30 -13.87 -0.14
CA GLN A 393 -23.46 -12.93 0.60
C GLN A 393 -24.21 -12.41 1.83
N TRP A 394 -23.60 -12.57 2.99
CA TRP A 394 -24.04 -11.89 4.21
C TRP A 394 -23.03 -10.82 4.56
N SER A 395 -23.55 -9.64 4.87
CA SER A 395 -22.74 -8.50 5.33
C SER A 395 -23.36 -7.87 6.55
N VAL A 396 -22.51 -7.50 7.51
CA VAL A 396 -22.95 -6.89 8.76
C VAL A 396 -21.88 -5.96 9.32
N ARG A 397 -22.33 -4.90 9.97
CA ARG A 397 -21.49 -4.03 10.78
C ARG A 397 -21.72 -4.34 12.25
N LYS A 398 -20.64 -4.60 13.01
CA LYS A 398 -20.74 -4.85 14.45
C LYS A 398 -21.27 -3.59 15.14
N PRO A 399 -22.36 -3.67 15.92
CA PRO A 399 -22.94 -2.49 16.56
C PRO A 399 -21.93 -1.72 17.43
N SER A 400 -21.95 -0.41 17.36
CA SER A 400 -21.26 0.42 18.34
C SER A 400 -22.00 0.30 19.66
N ILE A 401 -21.32 -0.03 20.74
CA ILE A 401 -21.90 0.08 22.08
C ILE A 401 -22.02 1.58 22.34
N SER A 402 -23.17 2.18 22.00
CA SER A 402 -23.46 3.56 22.38
C SER A 402 -23.73 3.61 23.88
N PRO A 403 -23.05 4.44 24.67
CA PRO A 403 -23.40 4.69 26.07
C PRO A 403 -24.56 5.72 26.17
N ILE A 404 -25.53 5.69 25.26
CA ILE A 404 -26.74 6.54 25.35
C ILE A 404 -27.95 5.62 25.45
N ALA A 405 -28.26 5.23 26.69
CA ALA A 405 -29.61 4.82 27.03
C ALA A 405 -30.55 6.06 26.92
N GLY A 406 -31.57 5.97 26.08
CA GLY A 406 -32.70 6.87 26.15
C GLY A 406 -33.01 7.74 24.93
N LEU A 407 -33.15 7.13 23.74
CA LEU A 407 -34.02 7.68 22.70
C LEU A 407 -34.68 6.51 21.98
N SER A 408 -35.87 6.15 22.45
CA SER A 408 -36.79 5.28 21.72
C SER A 408 -37.16 5.96 20.42
N VAL A 409 -36.71 5.39 19.31
CA VAL A 409 -37.25 5.74 17.99
C VAL A 409 -38.63 5.07 17.90
N GLU A 410 -39.67 5.84 18.09
CA GLU A 410 -41.05 5.46 17.74
C GLU A 410 -41.08 5.13 16.25
N ALA A 411 -41.36 3.88 15.93
CA ALA A 411 -41.64 3.43 14.57
C ALA A 411 -42.87 4.24 14.07
N ARG A 412 -42.69 5.14 13.14
CA ARG A 412 -43.76 5.73 12.39
C ARG A 412 -44.45 4.63 11.57
N ALA A 413 -45.64 4.23 12.02
CA ALA A 413 -46.55 3.45 11.20
C ALA A 413 -46.93 4.29 9.98
N GLU A 414 -46.70 3.78 8.78
CA GLU A 414 -47.29 4.36 7.57
C GLU A 414 -48.82 4.20 7.60
N PRO A 415 -49.58 5.21 7.22
CA PRO A 415 -51.03 5.08 7.13
C PRO A 415 -51.36 4.20 5.91
N SER A 416 -52.16 3.17 6.15
CA SER A 416 -52.80 2.36 5.11
C SER A 416 -53.69 3.26 4.25
N GLY A 417 -53.22 3.58 3.06
CA GLY A 417 -54.02 4.23 2.02
C GLY A 417 -54.94 3.22 1.36
N ASP A 418 -56.17 3.18 1.84
CA ASP A 418 -57.34 2.62 1.14
C ASP A 418 -57.61 3.50 -0.09
N ASN A 419 -57.61 2.93 -1.28
CA ASN A 419 -58.25 3.59 -2.41
C ASN A 419 -58.85 2.61 -3.41
N ARG A 420 -60.10 2.86 -3.64
CA ARG A 420 -61.08 2.28 -4.58
C ARG A 420 -60.59 2.27 -6.03
#